data_3fc941701abd7aed4c4d13645b9da903
#
_entry.id   3fc941701abd7aed4c4d13645b9da903
#
_cell.length_a   1.000
_cell.length_b   1.000
_cell.length_c   1.000
_cell.angle_alpha   90.00
_cell.angle_beta   90.00
_cell.angle_gamma   90.00
#
_symmetry.space_group_name_H-M   'P 1'
#
loop_
_entity.id
_entity.type
_entity.pdbx_description
1 polymer ?
#
loop_
_entity_poly.entity_id
_entity_poly.type
_entity_poly.pdbx_seq_one_letter_code
_entity_poly.pdbx_strand_id
1 'polypeptide(L)'
;MIEFLLPESVSLWAGIALILFSYVTSAVTVTFGLGGGVMMLVAIGSVLPPLAVIPVHGVVQFGSNAGRAFVMREHTERRLFGFFVIGALVGVALAAQIVVSLPQAALQAVLACFILYTVWGPKLGKHKIPAAGFIGVGAVTSFATMFVGATGPLLAAFLP
;
A
#
# COMPACT_ATOMS: atom_id res chain seq x y z
N MET A 1 0.55 23.46 21.10
CA MET A 1 0.02 22.06 21.19
C MET A 1 0.24 21.24 19.90
N ILE A 2 0.18 21.84 18.72
CA ILE A 2 0.49 21.18 17.44
C ILE A 2 2.00 20.96 17.24
N GLU A 3 2.83 21.87 17.76
CA GLU A 3 4.30 21.78 17.70
C GLU A 3 4.88 20.56 18.44
N PHE A 4 4.15 20.03 19.42
CA PHE A 4 4.53 18.77 20.11
C PHE A 4 4.38 17.52 19.23
N LEU A 5 3.58 17.59 18.17
CA LEU A 5 3.32 16.46 17.26
C LEU A 5 4.23 16.46 16.03
N LEU A 6 4.95 17.54 15.79
CA LEU A 6 5.89 17.66 14.68
C LEU A 6 7.33 17.53 15.18
N PRO A 7 8.20 16.75 14.52
CA PRO A 7 9.63 16.81 14.78
C PRO A 7 10.13 18.26 14.62
N GLU A 8 11.06 18.69 15.45
CA GLU A 8 11.64 20.06 15.39
C GLU A 8 12.19 20.43 14.00
N SER A 9 12.48 19.44 13.18
CA SER A 9 12.96 19.59 11.80
C SER A 9 11.87 19.90 10.77
N VAL A 10 10.58 19.81 11.14
CA VAL A 10 9.46 20.00 10.20
C VAL A 10 8.71 21.27 10.53
N SER A 11 8.71 22.22 9.61
CA SER A 11 7.94 23.46 9.79
C SER A 11 6.43 23.17 9.78
N LEU A 12 5.68 23.96 10.56
CA LEU A 12 4.22 23.87 10.59
C LEU A 12 3.59 23.95 9.18
N TRP A 13 4.15 24.83 8.33
CA TRP A 13 3.69 24.99 6.95
C TRP A 13 3.92 23.76 6.09
N ALA A 14 5.05 23.07 6.28
CA ALA A 14 5.32 21.81 5.60
C ALA A 14 4.33 20.71 6.05
N GLY A 15 4.00 20.66 7.33
CA GLY A 15 2.98 19.75 7.85
C GLY A 15 1.60 20.01 7.23
N ILE A 16 1.16 21.27 7.19
CA ILE A 16 -0.10 21.67 6.57
C ILE A 16 -0.09 21.31 5.06
N ALA A 17 0.99 21.60 4.36
CA ALA A 17 1.13 21.27 2.94
C ALA A 17 1.02 19.77 2.69
N LEU A 18 1.65 18.92 3.52
CA LEU A 18 1.53 17.47 3.43
C LEU A 18 0.10 16.98 3.67
N ILE A 19 -0.62 17.56 4.63
CA ILE A 19 -2.03 17.24 4.89
C ILE A 19 -2.87 17.59 3.66
N LEU A 20 -2.77 18.80 3.12
CA LEU A 20 -3.49 19.20 1.91
C LEU A 20 -3.13 18.32 0.72
N PHE A 21 -1.84 18.01 0.56
CA PHE A 21 -1.38 17.15 -0.52
C PHE A 21 -1.89 15.71 -0.39
N SER A 22 -2.13 15.22 0.84
CA SER A 22 -2.71 13.89 1.06
C SER A 22 -4.13 13.76 0.48
N TYR A 23 -4.93 14.83 0.49
CA TYR A 23 -6.24 14.84 -0.17
C TYR A 23 -6.10 14.75 -1.69
N VAL A 24 -5.16 15.50 -2.27
CA VAL A 24 -4.88 15.46 -3.71
C VAL A 24 -4.44 14.05 -4.13
N THR A 25 -3.48 13.47 -3.42
CA THR A 25 -2.99 12.11 -3.73
C THR A 25 -4.05 11.04 -3.50
N SER A 26 -4.94 11.22 -2.52
CA SER A 26 -6.08 10.35 -2.32
C SER A 26 -7.06 10.43 -3.50
N ALA A 27 -7.37 11.63 -4.00
CA ALA A 27 -8.21 11.83 -5.18
C ALA A 27 -7.57 11.19 -6.43
N VAL A 28 -6.27 11.36 -6.64
CA VAL A 28 -5.51 10.68 -7.72
C VAL A 28 -5.67 9.17 -7.62
N THR A 29 -5.53 8.60 -6.41
CA THR A 29 -5.69 7.15 -6.21
C THR A 29 -7.12 6.69 -6.53
N VAL A 30 -8.14 7.47 -6.18
CA VAL A 30 -9.54 7.13 -6.47
C VAL A 30 -9.81 7.18 -7.97
N THR A 31 -9.26 8.17 -8.66
CA THR A 31 -9.52 8.41 -10.10
C THR A 31 -8.78 7.41 -10.99
N PHE A 32 -7.50 7.16 -10.68
CA PHE A 32 -6.61 6.35 -11.53
C PHE A 32 -6.36 4.94 -10.98
N GLY A 33 -6.87 4.62 -9.78
CA GLY A 33 -6.69 3.33 -9.12
C GLY A 33 -5.33 3.14 -8.44
N LEU A 34 -4.33 3.93 -8.83
CA LEU A 34 -2.95 3.83 -8.30
C LEU A 34 -2.21 5.16 -8.48
N GLY A 35 -1.01 5.26 -7.92
CA GLY A 35 -0.11 6.42 -8.10
C GLY A 35 -0.11 7.41 -6.93
N GLY A 36 -1.25 7.72 -6.33
CA GLY A 36 -1.33 8.69 -5.23
C GLY A 36 -0.47 8.31 -4.01
N GLY A 37 -0.38 7.01 -3.70
CA GLY A 37 0.49 6.53 -2.62
C GLY A 37 1.97 6.82 -2.89
N VAL A 38 2.43 6.61 -4.13
CA VAL A 38 3.81 6.91 -4.52
C VAL A 38 4.07 8.41 -4.47
N MET A 39 3.14 9.23 -4.98
CA MET A 39 3.25 10.70 -4.90
C MET A 39 3.37 11.17 -3.45
N MET A 40 2.54 10.61 -2.55
CA MET A 40 2.59 10.94 -1.13
C MET A 40 3.90 10.49 -0.48
N LEU A 41 4.41 9.31 -0.84
CA LEU A 41 5.69 8.81 -0.34
C LEU A 41 6.85 9.75 -0.73
N VAL A 42 6.88 10.20 -1.98
CA VAL A 42 7.89 11.16 -2.47
C VAL A 42 7.77 12.49 -1.73
N ALA A 43 6.55 13.02 -1.55
CA ALA A 43 6.32 14.27 -0.82
C ALA A 43 6.76 14.16 0.65
N ILE A 44 6.43 13.08 1.33
CA ILE A 44 6.89 12.83 2.71
C ILE A 44 8.41 12.73 2.75
N GLY A 45 9.02 11.99 1.82
CA GLY A 45 10.47 11.80 1.75
C GLY A 45 11.26 13.06 1.44
N SER A 46 10.64 14.09 0.83
CA SER A 46 11.27 15.39 0.60
C SER A 46 11.26 16.31 1.82
N VAL A 47 10.43 16.01 2.84
CA VAL A 47 10.20 16.88 4.00
C VAL A 47 10.69 16.26 5.29
N LEU A 48 10.53 14.94 5.46
CA LEU A 48 10.83 14.25 6.71
C LEU A 48 12.18 13.50 6.67
N PRO A 49 12.79 13.30 7.86
CA PRO A 49 13.98 12.45 7.99
C PRO A 49 13.68 11.01 7.50
N PRO A 50 14.65 10.31 6.88
CA PRO A 50 14.45 8.98 6.28
C PRO A 50 13.79 7.95 7.20
N LEU A 51 14.11 7.96 8.49
CA LEU A 51 13.53 7.04 9.49
C LEU A 51 12.05 7.29 9.75
N ALA A 52 11.56 8.51 9.53
CA ALA A 52 10.15 8.86 9.74
C ALA A 52 9.28 8.64 8.49
N VAL A 53 9.89 8.52 7.31
CA VAL A 53 9.16 8.46 6.02
C VAL A 53 8.19 7.28 6.00
N ILE A 54 8.66 6.07 6.26
CA ILE A 54 7.85 4.85 6.16
C ILE A 54 6.71 4.82 7.21
N PRO A 55 6.99 5.07 8.51
CA PRO A 55 5.93 5.12 9.52
C PRO A 55 4.85 6.17 9.22
N VAL A 56 5.25 7.39 8.87
CA VAL A 56 4.30 8.47 8.58
C VAL A 56 3.49 8.17 7.32
N HIS A 57 4.14 7.68 6.26
CA HIS A 57 3.45 7.25 5.05
C HIS A 57 2.43 6.15 5.35
N GLY A 58 2.79 5.17 6.18
CA GLY A 58 1.89 4.10 6.62
C GLY A 58 0.63 4.63 7.31
N VAL A 59 0.77 5.57 8.23
CA VAL A 59 -0.35 6.20 8.95
C VAL A 59 -1.26 6.98 7.98
N VAL A 60 -0.67 7.80 7.10
CA VAL A 60 -1.43 8.56 6.10
C VAL A 60 -2.19 7.64 5.15
N GLN A 61 -1.55 6.59 4.66
CA GLN A 61 -2.19 5.62 3.78
C GLN A 61 -3.26 4.80 4.50
N PHE A 62 -3.04 4.42 5.76
CA PHE A 62 -4.05 3.76 6.57
C PHE A 62 -5.30 4.64 6.71
N GLY A 63 -5.14 5.91 7.08
CA GLY A 63 -6.26 6.86 7.20
C GLY A 63 -7.02 7.05 5.88
N SER A 64 -6.30 7.26 4.79
CA SER A 64 -6.88 7.44 3.45
C SER A 64 -7.64 6.18 2.98
N ASN A 65 -7.06 4.99 3.17
CA ASN A 65 -7.69 3.73 2.77
C ASN A 65 -8.87 3.37 3.66
N ALA A 66 -8.77 3.58 4.98
CA ALA A 66 -9.85 3.34 5.93
C ALA A 66 -11.04 4.28 5.67
N GLY A 67 -10.77 5.56 5.38
CA GLY A 67 -11.79 6.52 4.99
C GLY A 67 -12.55 6.09 3.73
N ARG A 68 -11.84 5.66 2.69
CA ARG A 68 -12.45 5.11 1.47
C ARG A 68 -13.27 3.86 1.75
N ALA A 69 -12.73 2.92 2.51
CA ALA A 69 -13.44 1.69 2.88
C ALA A 69 -14.73 1.99 3.65
N PHE A 70 -14.71 2.99 4.54
CA PHE A 70 -15.88 3.42 5.27
C PHE A 70 -16.96 4.04 4.37
N VAL A 71 -16.57 4.91 3.44
CA VAL A 71 -17.50 5.53 2.48
C VAL A 71 -18.08 4.47 1.53
N MET A 72 -17.27 3.52 1.10
CA MET A 72 -17.67 2.48 0.14
C MET A 72 -18.19 1.19 0.80
N ARG A 73 -18.44 1.21 2.11
CA ARG A 73 -18.80 0.00 2.88
C ARG A 73 -20.02 -0.76 2.34
N GLU A 74 -20.96 -0.05 1.70
CA GLU A 74 -22.17 -0.66 1.13
C GLU A 74 -21.88 -1.48 -0.13
N HIS A 75 -20.79 -1.15 -0.82
CA HIS A 75 -20.33 -1.84 -2.02
C HIS A 75 -19.28 -2.91 -1.70
N THR A 76 -18.94 -3.09 -0.42
CA THR A 76 -17.91 -4.05 0.00
C THR A 76 -18.53 -5.43 0.25
N GLU A 77 -18.13 -6.40 -0.51
CA GLU A 77 -18.45 -7.83 -0.31
C GLU A 77 -17.76 -8.34 0.97
N ARG A 78 -18.45 -8.24 2.10
CA ARG A 78 -17.89 -8.55 3.44
C ARG A 78 -17.29 -9.95 3.53
N ARG A 79 -17.87 -10.91 2.82
CA ARG A 79 -17.38 -12.30 2.80
C ARG A 79 -16.03 -12.40 2.11
N LEU A 80 -15.87 -11.77 0.94
CA LEU A 80 -14.61 -11.76 0.20
C LEU A 80 -13.55 -11.00 0.98
N PHE A 81 -13.93 -9.85 1.56
CA PHE A 81 -13.05 -9.05 2.40
C PHE A 81 -12.52 -9.85 3.61
N GLY A 82 -13.39 -10.61 4.31
CA GLY A 82 -12.97 -11.44 5.44
C GLY A 82 -11.95 -12.51 5.04
N PHE A 83 -12.18 -13.24 3.94
CA PHE A 83 -11.22 -14.22 3.43
C PHE A 83 -9.90 -13.56 3.00
N PHE A 84 -9.96 -12.41 2.33
CA PHE A 84 -8.78 -11.64 1.95
C PHE A 84 -7.95 -11.22 3.17
N VAL A 85 -8.57 -10.69 4.23
CA VAL A 85 -7.90 -10.26 5.45
C VAL A 85 -7.19 -11.43 6.15
N ILE A 86 -7.84 -12.59 6.24
CA ILE A 86 -7.21 -13.80 6.80
C ILE A 86 -5.94 -14.15 6.01
N GLY A 87 -6.05 -14.19 4.69
CA GLY A 87 -4.90 -14.44 3.82
C GLY A 87 -3.82 -13.36 3.98
N ALA A 88 -4.21 -12.10 4.02
CA ALA A 88 -3.28 -10.97 4.17
C ALA A 88 -2.47 -11.06 5.47
N LEU A 89 -3.11 -11.39 6.59
CA LEU A 89 -2.41 -11.59 7.87
C LEU A 89 -1.37 -12.71 7.79
N VAL A 90 -1.72 -13.83 7.16
CA VAL A 90 -0.77 -14.94 6.94
C VAL A 90 0.39 -14.48 6.04
N GLY A 91 0.08 -13.81 4.93
CA GLY A 91 1.10 -13.32 3.99
C GLY A 91 2.07 -12.34 4.63
N VAL A 92 1.57 -11.38 5.42
CA VAL A 92 2.39 -10.42 6.17
C VAL A 92 3.25 -11.12 7.22
N ALA A 93 2.67 -12.06 8.00
CA ALA A 93 3.41 -12.78 9.02
C ALA A 93 4.58 -13.60 8.45
N LEU A 94 4.38 -14.24 7.30
CA LEU A 94 5.44 -14.98 6.59
C LEU A 94 6.49 -14.03 6.00
N ALA A 95 6.05 -12.95 5.34
CA ALA A 95 6.95 -11.98 4.74
C ALA A 95 7.82 -11.26 5.76
N ALA A 96 7.27 -10.91 6.92
CA ALA A 96 7.99 -10.21 7.99
C ALA A 96 9.22 -10.98 8.48
N GLN A 97 9.14 -12.31 8.52
CA GLN A 97 10.27 -13.15 8.92
C GLN A 97 11.39 -13.17 7.87
N ILE A 98 11.04 -13.02 6.59
CA ILE A 98 11.98 -13.10 5.47
C ILE A 98 12.57 -11.72 5.17
N VAL A 99 11.75 -10.66 5.13
CA VAL A 99 12.18 -9.29 4.78
C VAL A 99 13.30 -8.80 5.69
N VAL A 100 13.23 -9.10 6.98
CA VAL A 100 14.24 -8.66 7.97
C VAL A 100 15.61 -9.29 7.73
N SER A 101 15.65 -10.48 7.13
CA SER A 101 16.90 -11.22 6.88
C SER A 101 17.50 -11.00 5.49
N LEU A 102 16.77 -10.33 4.58
CA LEU A 102 17.23 -10.15 3.19
C LEU A 102 18.18 -8.96 3.05
N PRO A 103 19.29 -9.13 2.31
CA PRO A 103 20.17 -8.02 1.95
C PRO A 103 19.44 -7.05 1.00
N GLN A 104 19.80 -5.77 1.08
CA GLN A 104 19.17 -4.69 0.29
C GLN A 104 19.19 -4.99 -1.23
N ALA A 105 20.26 -5.60 -1.74
CA ALA A 105 20.34 -5.97 -3.15
C ALA A 105 19.26 -6.98 -3.58
N ALA A 106 18.91 -7.94 -2.70
CA ALA A 106 17.86 -8.91 -2.97
C ALA A 106 16.47 -8.23 -2.98
N LEU A 107 16.21 -7.30 -2.06
CA LEU A 107 14.99 -6.51 -2.06
C LEU A 107 14.83 -5.67 -3.33
N GLN A 108 15.91 -5.04 -3.79
CA GLN A 108 15.91 -4.27 -5.05
C GLN A 108 15.67 -5.17 -6.27
N ALA A 109 16.25 -6.37 -6.29
CA ALA A 109 16.04 -7.34 -7.37
C ALA A 109 14.58 -7.81 -7.42
N VAL A 110 13.98 -8.13 -6.27
CA VAL A 110 12.55 -8.50 -6.18
C VAL A 110 11.66 -7.36 -6.68
N LEU A 111 11.95 -6.12 -6.27
CA LEU A 111 11.22 -4.94 -6.72
C LEU A 111 11.32 -4.76 -8.25
N ALA A 112 12.52 -4.89 -8.80
CA ALA A 112 12.76 -4.77 -10.25
C ALA A 112 12.00 -5.85 -11.03
N CYS A 113 12.10 -7.12 -10.61
CA CYS A 113 11.34 -8.22 -11.21
C CYS A 113 9.84 -8.01 -11.13
N PHE A 114 9.34 -7.50 -10.01
CA PHE A 114 7.94 -7.18 -9.84
C PHE A 114 7.47 -6.08 -10.80
N ILE A 115 8.22 -4.99 -10.93
CA ILE A 115 7.92 -3.91 -11.88
C ILE A 115 7.89 -4.46 -13.30
N LEU A 116 8.89 -5.23 -13.70
CA LEU A 116 8.95 -5.86 -15.02
C LEU A 116 7.73 -6.76 -15.27
N TYR A 117 7.36 -7.57 -14.28
CA TYR A 117 6.17 -8.43 -14.39
C TYR A 117 4.87 -7.62 -14.52
N THR A 118 4.71 -6.52 -13.77
CA THR A 118 3.49 -5.69 -13.87
C THR A 118 3.38 -4.95 -15.21
N VAL A 119 4.50 -4.65 -15.87
CA VAL A 119 4.52 -3.95 -17.15
C VAL A 119 4.37 -4.91 -18.34
N TRP A 120 5.07 -6.06 -18.30
CA TRP A 120 5.13 -6.99 -19.44
C TRP A 120 4.57 -8.38 -19.13
N GLY A 121 4.24 -8.67 -17.87
CA GLY A 121 3.71 -9.97 -17.50
C GLY A 121 2.34 -10.26 -18.13
N PRO A 122 2.01 -11.53 -18.36
CA PRO A 122 0.70 -11.91 -18.84
C PRO A 122 -0.36 -11.49 -17.82
N LYS A 123 -1.45 -10.88 -18.31
CA LYS A 123 -2.62 -10.62 -17.46
C LYS A 123 -3.16 -11.94 -16.97
N LEU A 124 -3.20 -12.12 -15.66
CA LEU A 124 -3.85 -13.29 -15.06
C LEU A 124 -5.30 -13.28 -15.52
N GLY A 125 -5.68 -14.31 -16.27
CA GLY A 125 -6.97 -14.36 -16.96
C GLY A 125 -8.15 -14.21 -15.98
N LYS A 126 -9.30 -13.77 -16.51
CA LYS A 126 -10.56 -13.60 -15.76
C LYS A 126 -11.11 -14.96 -15.26
N HIS A 127 -10.44 -15.57 -14.33
CA HIS A 127 -10.95 -16.78 -13.67
C HIS A 127 -11.86 -16.34 -12.52
N LYS A 128 -13.05 -16.90 -12.45
CA LYS A 128 -13.93 -16.71 -11.28
C LYS A 128 -13.27 -17.37 -10.08
N ILE A 129 -12.61 -16.57 -9.26
CA ILE A 129 -11.97 -17.03 -8.03
C ILE A 129 -13.09 -17.31 -7.01
N PRO A 130 -13.22 -18.52 -6.47
CA PRO A 130 -14.18 -18.79 -5.42
C PRO A 130 -13.86 -17.99 -4.17
N ALA A 131 -14.86 -17.69 -3.34
CA ALA A 131 -14.67 -16.83 -2.16
C ALA A 131 -13.50 -17.28 -1.26
N ALA A 132 -13.34 -18.58 -1.04
CA ALA A 132 -12.21 -19.12 -0.28
C ALA A 132 -10.84 -18.90 -0.96
N GLY A 133 -10.80 -18.78 -2.28
CA GLY A 133 -9.57 -18.48 -3.03
C GLY A 133 -9.00 -17.09 -2.72
N PHE A 134 -9.83 -16.17 -2.19
CA PHE A 134 -9.37 -14.86 -1.73
C PHE A 134 -8.43 -14.93 -0.54
N ILE A 135 -8.37 -16.03 0.21
CA ILE A 135 -7.32 -16.28 1.19
C ILE A 135 -5.96 -16.35 0.48
N GLY A 136 -5.86 -17.13 -0.59
CA GLY A 136 -4.63 -17.21 -1.38
C GLY A 136 -4.25 -15.89 -2.02
N VAL A 137 -5.22 -15.16 -2.58
CA VAL A 137 -5.00 -13.83 -3.16
C VAL A 137 -4.48 -12.86 -2.08
N GLY A 138 -5.12 -12.82 -0.90
CA GLY A 138 -4.70 -11.99 0.22
C GLY A 138 -3.29 -12.35 0.69
N ALA A 139 -2.97 -13.63 0.83
CA ALA A 139 -1.65 -14.08 1.27
C ALA A 139 -0.56 -13.69 0.26
N VAL A 140 -0.73 -14.00 -1.01
CA VAL A 140 0.25 -13.71 -2.05
C VAL A 140 0.44 -12.21 -2.25
N THR A 141 -0.65 -11.44 -2.34
CA THR A 141 -0.56 -10.00 -2.56
C THR A 141 0.08 -9.28 -1.37
N SER A 142 -0.30 -9.63 -0.14
CA SER A 142 0.25 -9.00 1.05
C SER A 142 1.69 -9.43 1.31
N PHE A 143 2.03 -10.69 1.04
CA PHE A 143 3.42 -11.16 1.06
C PHE A 143 4.28 -10.34 0.09
N ALA A 144 3.88 -10.25 -1.18
CA ALA A 144 4.62 -9.49 -2.19
C ALA A 144 4.73 -7.99 -1.85
N THR A 145 3.68 -7.41 -1.26
CA THR A 145 3.65 -6.00 -0.86
C THR A 145 4.70 -5.64 0.17
N MET A 146 5.03 -6.55 1.09
CA MET A 146 6.09 -6.33 2.08
C MET A 146 7.45 -6.09 1.44
N PHE A 147 7.68 -6.61 0.23
CA PHE A 147 8.92 -6.40 -0.52
C PHE A 147 8.87 -5.17 -1.44
N VAL A 148 7.68 -4.84 -1.95
CA VAL A 148 7.49 -3.85 -3.01
C VAL A 148 6.94 -2.53 -2.48
N GLY A 149 6.24 -2.55 -1.34
CA GLY A 149 5.58 -1.38 -0.77
C GLY A 149 4.33 -0.91 -1.55
N ALA A 150 3.85 -1.67 -2.55
CA ALA A 150 2.71 -1.29 -3.37
C ALA A 150 1.78 -2.47 -3.65
N THR A 151 0.54 -2.41 -3.16
CA THR A 151 -0.49 -3.45 -3.36
C THR A 151 -1.35 -3.23 -4.60
N GLY A 152 -1.55 -1.98 -5.00
CA GLY A 152 -2.52 -1.62 -6.02
C GLY A 152 -2.40 -2.41 -7.33
N PRO A 153 -1.22 -2.44 -7.99
CA PRO A 153 -1.03 -3.16 -9.25
C PRO A 153 -1.24 -4.67 -9.15
N LEU A 154 -0.85 -5.28 -8.01
CA LEU A 154 -1.05 -6.71 -7.78
C LEU A 154 -2.53 -7.05 -7.64
N LEU A 155 -3.24 -6.28 -6.83
CA LEU A 155 -4.66 -6.53 -6.61
C LEU A 155 -5.47 -6.35 -7.88
N ALA A 156 -5.13 -5.33 -8.70
CA ALA A 156 -5.77 -5.10 -9.99
C ALA A 156 -5.63 -6.28 -10.97
N ALA A 157 -4.57 -7.09 -10.85
CA ALA A 157 -4.38 -8.27 -11.69
C ALA A 157 -5.37 -9.42 -11.38
N PHE A 158 -5.97 -9.43 -10.18
CA PHE A 158 -6.92 -10.45 -9.72
C PHE A 158 -8.38 -9.98 -9.76
N LEU A 159 -8.62 -8.70 -10.02
CA LEU A 159 -9.97 -8.16 -10.12
C LEU A 159 -10.44 -8.14 -11.58
N PRO A 160 -11.72 -8.44 -11.83
CA PRO A 160 -12.29 -8.46 -13.19
C PRO A 160 -12.35 -7.07 -13.84
#